data_18f92b0906fa393821236bee2f2abfd2
#
_entry.id   18f92b0906fa393821236bee2f2abfd2
#
_cell.length_a   1.000
_cell.length_b   1.000
_cell.length_c   1.000
_cell.angle_alpha   90.00
_cell.angle_beta   90.00
_cell.angle_gamma   90.00
#
_symmetry.space_group_name_H-M   'P 1'
#
loop_
_entity.id
_entity.type
_entity.pdbx_description
1 polymer ?
#
loop_
_entity_poly.entity_id
_entity_poly.type
_entity_poly.pdbx_seq_one_letter_code
_entity_poly.pdbx_strand_id
1 'polypeptide(L)'
;MLKNSKSIYFIKRLFTFVDEKNKLDIIKYNKNMQNILDINFINYKFFSDRYIIFEKNGKGKEYNKYNDTLIYEGEYLNGKKNGKGKEYYEDSTLLFEGEYLNGERNGKGKEYYEDGKLKFEGEYLNGKKMEWKGL
;
A
#
# COMPACT_ATOMS: atom_id res chain seq x y z
N MET A 1 -20.99 4.06 10.17
CA MET A 1 -21.16 4.22 8.71
C MET A 1 -22.00 5.44 8.41
N LEU A 2 -21.42 6.44 7.76
CA LEU A 2 -22.13 7.67 7.39
C LEU A 2 -23.04 7.38 6.18
N LYS A 3 -24.31 7.07 6.45
CA LYS A 3 -25.33 6.87 5.41
C LYS A 3 -26.19 8.13 5.18
N ASN A 4 -26.00 9.18 5.99
CA ASN A 4 -26.78 10.39 5.90
C ASN A 4 -26.18 11.35 4.87
N SER A 5 -26.97 11.77 3.89
CA SER A 5 -26.56 12.71 2.85
C SER A 5 -26.06 14.06 3.39
N LYS A 6 -26.61 14.52 4.50
CA LYS A 6 -26.16 15.75 5.18
C LYS A 6 -24.77 15.63 5.77
N SER A 7 -24.47 14.50 6.40
CA SER A 7 -23.14 14.20 6.94
C SER A 7 -22.09 14.09 5.85
N ILE A 8 -22.44 13.44 4.74
CA ILE A 8 -21.55 13.32 3.57
C ILE A 8 -21.26 14.70 2.97
N TYR A 9 -22.28 15.52 2.80
CA TYR A 9 -22.13 16.89 2.31
C TYR A 9 -21.22 17.73 3.23
N PHE A 10 -21.41 17.64 4.54
CA PHE A 10 -20.60 18.33 5.53
C PHE A 10 -19.13 17.94 5.46
N ILE A 11 -18.83 16.62 5.37
CA ILE A 11 -17.47 16.12 5.22
C ILE A 11 -16.84 16.62 3.92
N LYS A 12 -17.55 16.53 2.80
CA LYS A 12 -17.09 17.06 1.51
C LYS A 12 -16.74 18.53 1.61
N ARG A 13 -17.59 19.32 2.26
CA ARG A 13 -17.36 20.75 2.46
C ARG A 13 -16.15 21.04 3.34
N LEU A 14 -15.95 20.31 4.43
CA LEU A 14 -14.76 20.45 5.27
C LEU A 14 -13.48 20.20 4.48
N PHE A 15 -13.48 19.19 3.62
CA PHE A 15 -12.33 18.87 2.79
C PHE A 15 -12.02 19.93 1.72
N THR A 16 -12.94 20.83 1.39
CA THR A 16 -12.62 21.95 0.48
C THR A 16 -11.61 22.93 1.07
N PHE A 17 -11.46 22.96 2.39
CA PHE A 17 -10.51 23.82 3.10
C PHE A 17 -9.14 23.16 3.31
N VAL A 18 -9.01 21.88 2.97
CA VAL A 18 -7.75 21.13 3.08
C VAL A 18 -7.10 21.11 1.69
N ASP A 19 -5.81 21.38 1.63
CA ASP A 19 -5.11 21.27 0.34
C ASP A 19 -5.10 19.83 -0.18
N GLU A 20 -4.93 19.65 -1.49
CA GLU A 20 -5.09 18.36 -2.14
C GLU A 20 -4.09 17.30 -1.64
N LYS A 21 -2.88 17.72 -1.32
CA LYS A 21 -1.86 16.80 -0.78
C LYS A 21 -2.28 16.24 0.58
N ASN A 22 -2.71 17.11 1.49
CA ASN A 22 -3.15 16.71 2.82
C ASN A 22 -4.44 15.90 2.78
N LYS A 23 -5.36 16.18 1.85
CA LYS A 23 -6.53 15.34 1.61
C LYS A 23 -6.12 13.90 1.29
N LEU A 24 -5.18 13.73 0.39
CA LEU A 24 -4.72 12.42 0.00
C LEU A 24 -4.02 11.68 1.14
N ASP A 25 -3.23 12.38 1.94
CA ASP A 25 -2.57 11.79 3.11
C ASP A 25 -3.60 11.29 4.15
N ILE A 26 -4.69 12.04 4.35
CA ILE A 26 -5.75 11.66 5.28
C ILE A 26 -6.54 10.44 4.78
N ILE A 27 -6.85 10.38 3.49
CA ILE A 27 -7.77 9.39 2.92
C ILE A 27 -7.07 8.23 2.22
N LYS A 28 -5.78 8.32 1.99
CA LYS A 28 -4.97 7.38 1.19
C LYS A 28 -5.19 5.92 1.55
N TYR A 29 -5.36 5.64 2.82
CA TYR A 29 -5.53 4.29 3.33
C TYR A 29 -6.93 4.01 3.89
N ASN A 30 -7.87 4.94 3.71
CA ASN A 30 -9.23 4.80 4.22
C ASN A 30 -10.25 4.66 3.10
N LYS A 31 -10.65 3.42 2.82
CA LYS A 31 -11.62 3.12 1.77
C LYS A 31 -12.98 3.80 1.96
N ASN A 32 -13.46 3.90 3.19
CA ASN A 32 -14.75 4.56 3.46
C ASN A 32 -14.69 6.04 3.14
N MET A 33 -13.61 6.73 3.50
CA MET A 33 -13.41 8.14 3.17
C MET A 33 -13.28 8.36 1.67
N GLN A 34 -12.60 7.45 0.97
CA GLN A 34 -12.50 7.47 -0.50
C GLN A 34 -13.87 7.43 -1.16
N ASN A 35 -14.74 6.53 -0.69
CA ASN A 35 -16.11 6.38 -1.21
C ASN A 35 -16.99 7.59 -0.85
N ILE A 36 -16.89 8.11 0.36
CA ILE A 36 -17.67 9.27 0.83
C ILE A 36 -17.31 10.53 0.03
N LEU A 37 -16.06 10.72 -0.26
CA LEU A 37 -15.56 11.92 -0.94
C LEU A 37 -15.63 11.83 -2.47
N ASP A 38 -16.14 10.73 -3.02
CA ASP A 38 -16.12 10.43 -4.46
C ASP A 38 -14.71 10.56 -5.07
N ILE A 39 -13.70 10.32 -4.26
CA ILE A 39 -12.33 10.32 -4.73
C ILE A 39 -12.12 9.04 -5.48
N ASN A 40 -12.05 9.18 -6.78
CA ASN A 40 -11.79 8.06 -7.63
C ASN A 40 -10.27 7.82 -7.76
N PHE A 41 -9.97 6.71 -8.34
CA PHE A 41 -8.65 6.26 -8.70
C PHE A 41 -7.77 7.31 -9.44
N ILE A 42 -8.38 8.11 -10.32
CA ILE A 42 -7.67 9.14 -11.09
C ILE A 42 -7.14 10.25 -10.19
N ASN A 43 -7.89 10.64 -9.16
CA ASN A 43 -7.47 11.68 -8.23
C ASN A 43 -6.26 11.24 -7.41
N TYR A 44 -6.23 9.99 -6.98
CA TYR A 44 -5.07 9.40 -6.31
C TYR A 44 -3.84 9.43 -7.20
N LYS A 45 -4.00 8.99 -8.41
CA LYS A 45 -2.95 8.94 -9.42
C LYS A 45 -2.37 10.31 -9.73
N PHE A 46 -3.19 11.35 -9.67
CA PHE A 46 -2.76 12.71 -10.00
C PHE A 46 -1.83 13.34 -8.94
N PHE A 47 -2.09 13.09 -7.66
CA PHE A 47 -1.40 13.78 -6.55
C PHE A 47 -0.39 12.92 -5.78
N SER A 48 -0.40 11.63 -5.96
CA SER A 48 0.50 10.69 -5.29
C SER A 48 1.43 10.02 -6.29
N ASP A 49 2.65 9.69 -5.88
CA ASP A 49 3.57 8.89 -6.71
C ASP A 49 3.12 7.44 -6.85
N ARG A 50 2.24 7.01 -5.96
CA ARG A 50 1.67 5.68 -5.91
C ARG A 50 0.20 5.76 -5.57
N TYR A 51 -0.56 4.75 -5.98
CA TYR A 51 -1.95 4.60 -5.58
C TYR A 51 -2.25 3.16 -5.20
N ILE A 52 -3.21 2.98 -4.31
CA ILE A 52 -3.60 1.67 -3.79
C ILE A 52 -5.06 1.40 -4.12
N ILE A 53 -5.31 0.21 -4.66
CA ILE A 53 -6.66 -0.33 -4.83
C ILE A 53 -6.89 -1.37 -3.75
N PHE A 54 -7.82 -1.09 -2.83
CA PHE A 54 -8.19 -2.02 -1.78
C PHE A 54 -9.25 -3.00 -2.27
N GLU A 55 -9.07 -4.27 -1.91
CA GLU A 55 -10.02 -5.35 -2.12
C GLU A 55 -10.88 -5.58 -0.87
N LYS A 56 -12.01 -6.30 -1.01
CA LYS A 56 -12.96 -6.50 0.09
C LYS A 56 -12.44 -7.34 1.26
N ASN A 57 -11.40 -8.11 1.07
CA ASN A 57 -10.88 -9.11 2.02
C ASN A 57 -9.66 -8.62 2.83
N GLY A 58 -9.44 -7.31 2.91
CA GLY A 58 -8.28 -6.75 3.61
C GLY A 58 -7.00 -6.78 2.79
N LYS A 59 -7.06 -7.18 1.54
CA LYS A 59 -5.94 -7.13 0.59
C LYS A 59 -5.96 -5.84 -0.21
N GLY A 60 -4.82 -5.49 -0.77
CA GLY A 60 -4.69 -4.34 -1.65
C GLY A 60 -3.56 -4.53 -2.65
N LYS A 61 -3.62 -3.72 -3.70
CA LYS A 61 -2.60 -3.64 -4.74
C LYS A 61 -2.12 -2.22 -4.88
N GLU A 62 -0.82 -2.04 -4.82
CA GLU A 62 -0.15 -0.73 -4.95
C GLU A 62 0.51 -0.63 -6.33
N TYR A 63 0.27 0.48 -7.01
CA TYR A 63 0.74 0.72 -8.37
C TYR A 63 1.57 1.99 -8.46
N ASN A 64 2.49 2.00 -9.40
CA ASN A 64 3.20 3.21 -9.80
C ASN A 64 2.25 4.13 -10.59
N LYS A 65 2.23 5.40 -10.22
CA LYS A 65 1.37 6.42 -10.84
C LYS A 65 1.67 6.67 -12.31
N TYR A 66 2.93 6.55 -12.70
CA TYR A 66 3.37 7.00 -14.03
C TYR A 66 3.15 5.94 -15.12
N ASN A 67 3.30 4.68 -14.78
CA ASN A 67 3.24 3.59 -15.75
C ASN A 67 2.25 2.47 -15.41
N ASP A 68 1.50 2.63 -14.30
CA ASP A 68 0.52 1.64 -13.82
C ASP A 68 1.12 0.25 -13.54
N THR A 69 2.42 0.15 -13.32
CA THR A 69 3.03 -1.12 -12.94
C THR A 69 2.70 -1.47 -11.49
N LEU A 70 2.43 -2.74 -11.25
CA LEU A 70 2.19 -3.27 -9.92
C LEU A 70 3.50 -3.25 -9.12
N ILE A 71 3.50 -2.58 -7.98
CA ILE A 71 4.65 -2.49 -7.06
C ILE A 71 4.53 -3.50 -5.92
N TYR A 72 3.32 -3.65 -5.39
CA TYR A 72 3.03 -4.51 -4.24
C TYR A 72 1.62 -5.06 -4.32
N GLU A 73 1.44 -6.28 -3.86
CA GLU A 73 0.14 -6.87 -3.55
C GLU A 73 0.21 -7.66 -2.25
N GLY A 74 -0.81 -7.57 -1.42
CA GLY A 74 -0.83 -8.30 -0.17
C GLY A 74 -1.86 -7.80 0.82
N GLU A 75 -1.67 -8.24 2.05
CA GLU A 75 -2.55 -7.93 3.17
C GLU A 75 -2.23 -6.54 3.76
N TYR A 76 -3.29 -5.85 4.16
CA TYR A 76 -3.24 -4.55 4.82
C TYR A 76 -4.03 -4.58 6.12
N LEU A 77 -3.53 -3.87 7.11
CA LEU A 77 -4.22 -3.61 8.37
C LEU A 77 -4.02 -2.14 8.75
N ASN A 78 -5.13 -1.45 9.02
CA ASN A 78 -5.12 -0.01 9.36
C ASN A 78 -4.31 0.84 8.36
N GLY A 79 -4.43 0.52 7.07
CA GLY A 79 -3.78 1.24 5.98
C GLY A 79 -2.30 0.95 5.79
N LYS A 80 -1.74 -0.01 6.51
CA LYS A 80 -0.33 -0.42 6.39
C LYS A 80 -0.22 -1.87 5.93
N LYS A 81 0.84 -2.18 5.17
CA LYS A 81 1.18 -3.56 4.82
C LYS A 81 1.34 -4.38 6.10
N ASN A 82 0.58 -5.47 6.20
CA ASN A 82 0.57 -6.30 7.39
C ASN A 82 0.09 -7.70 7.04
N GLY A 83 0.89 -8.73 7.36
CA GLY A 83 0.64 -10.09 6.93
C GLY A 83 1.47 -10.46 5.72
N LYS A 84 0.95 -11.26 4.80
CA LYS A 84 1.67 -11.73 3.62
C LYS A 84 1.56 -10.76 2.47
N GLY A 85 2.67 -10.59 1.74
CA GLY A 85 2.68 -9.73 0.56
C GLY A 85 3.82 -10.03 -0.39
N LYS A 86 3.74 -9.43 -1.58
CA LYS A 86 4.72 -9.53 -2.66
C LYS A 86 5.04 -8.16 -3.21
N GLU A 87 6.31 -7.92 -3.46
CA GLU A 87 6.80 -6.73 -4.14
C GLU A 87 7.34 -7.11 -5.53
N TYR A 88 7.27 -6.19 -6.46
CA TYR A 88 7.66 -6.40 -7.85
C TYR A 88 8.63 -5.34 -8.32
N TYR A 89 9.54 -5.73 -9.20
CA TYR A 89 10.34 -4.82 -10.01
C TYR A 89 9.46 -4.10 -11.05
N GLU A 90 9.99 -3.08 -11.69
CA GLU A 90 9.27 -2.29 -12.70
C GLU A 90 8.87 -3.12 -13.93
N ASP A 91 9.65 -4.14 -14.27
CA ASP A 91 9.35 -5.12 -15.34
C ASP A 91 8.32 -6.19 -14.94
N SER A 92 7.73 -6.08 -13.75
CA SER A 92 6.77 -7.02 -13.16
C SER A 92 7.36 -8.35 -12.69
N THR A 93 8.69 -8.50 -12.66
CA THR A 93 9.31 -9.66 -12.04
C THR A 93 9.25 -9.58 -10.52
N LEU A 94 9.18 -10.72 -9.85
CA LEU A 94 9.05 -10.76 -8.40
C LEU A 94 10.36 -10.30 -7.75
N LEU A 95 10.26 -9.27 -6.89
CA LEU A 95 11.37 -8.74 -6.10
C LEU A 95 11.44 -9.39 -4.71
N PHE A 96 10.29 -9.49 -4.05
CA PHE A 96 10.20 -10.00 -2.68
C PHE A 96 8.85 -10.66 -2.44
N GLU A 97 8.85 -11.73 -1.66
CA GLU A 97 7.65 -12.32 -1.08
C GLU A 97 7.91 -12.65 0.40
N GLY A 98 6.98 -12.31 1.27
CA GLY A 98 7.16 -12.57 2.69
C GLY A 98 6.15 -11.88 3.58
N GLU A 99 6.55 -11.73 4.82
CA GLU A 99 5.72 -11.19 5.89
C GLU A 99 6.03 -9.73 6.16
N TYR A 100 4.97 -8.99 6.51
CA TYR A 100 5.00 -7.57 6.82
C TYR A 100 4.38 -7.29 8.18
N LEU A 101 4.87 -6.27 8.85
CA LEU A 101 4.29 -5.72 10.06
C LEU A 101 4.46 -4.20 10.05
N ASN A 102 3.34 -3.48 10.25
CA ASN A 102 3.31 -2.01 10.28
C ASN A 102 4.00 -1.34 9.08
N GLY A 103 3.84 -1.89 7.89
CA GLY A 103 4.37 -1.33 6.65
C GLY A 103 5.78 -1.80 6.27
N GLU A 104 6.46 -2.54 7.13
CA GLU A 104 7.84 -3.00 6.90
C GLU A 104 7.92 -4.51 6.77
N ARG A 105 8.91 -5.01 6.03
CA ARG A 105 9.24 -6.44 5.97
C ARG A 105 9.60 -6.92 7.39
N ASN A 106 8.89 -7.91 7.89
CA ASN A 106 9.09 -8.43 9.25
C ASN A 106 8.62 -9.88 9.34
N GLY A 107 9.51 -10.78 9.70
CA GLY A 107 9.28 -12.21 9.65
C GLY A 107 9.99 -12.87 8.49
N LYS A 108 9.48 -13.98 8.00
CA LYS A 108 10.11 -14.76 6.93
C LYS A 108 9.90 -14.12 5.57
N GLY A 109 10.94 -14.16 4.74
CA GLY A 109 10.85 -13.62 3.39
C GLY A 109 11.92 -14.16 2.44
N LYS A 110 11.63 -13.99 1.16
CA LYS A 110 12.53 -14.31 0.04
C LYS A 110 12.68 -13.11 -0.86
N GLU A 111 13.89 -12.79 -1.20
CA GLU A 111 14.24 -11.71 -2.12
C GLU A 111 14.87 -12.32 -3.38
N TYR A 112 14.53 -11.76 -4.53
CA TYR A 112 14.96 -12.24 -5.83
C TYR A 112 15.68 -11.15 -6.62
N TYR A 113 16.59 -11.55 -7.49
CA TYR A 113 17.14 -10.67 -8.52
C TYR A 113 16.15 -10.47 -9.66
N GLU A 114 16.38 -9.46 -10.52
CA GLU A 114 15.55 -9.22 -11.71
C GLU A 114 15.52 -10.40 -12.68
N ASP A 115 16.56 -11.23 -12.70
CA ASP A 115 16.59 -12.47 -13.50
C ASP A 115 15.79 -13.64 -12.89
N GLY A 116 15.10 -13.39 -11.75
CA GLY A 116 14.30 -14.38 -11.05
C GLY A 116 15.06 -15.32 -10.12
N LYS A 117 16.38 -15.21 -10.04
CA LYS A 117 17.18 -16.03 -9.13
C LYS A 117 17.02 -15.57 -7.69
N LEU A 118 17.01 -16.54 -6.77
CA LEU A 118 16.95 -16.27 -5.35
C LEU A 118 18.19 -15.49 -4.91
N LYS A 119 17.98 -14.33 -4.29
CA LYS A 119 19.04 -13.47 -3.74
C LYS A 119 19.25 -13.69 -2.25
N PHE A 120 18.16 -13.84 -1.51
CA PHE A 120 18.17 -14.03 -0.07
C PHE A 120 16.90 -14.76 0.39
N GLU A 121 17.05 -15.66 1.34
CA GLU A 121 15.95 -16.29 2.06
C GLU A 121 16.28 -16.29 3.56
N GLY A 122 15.40 -15.73 4.37
CA GLY A 122 15.64 -15.64 5.80
C GLY A 122 14.61 -14.80 6.51
N GLU A 123 15.01 -14.25 7.63
CA GLU A 123 14.15 -13.41 8.46
C GLU A 123 14.48 -11.94 8.32
N TYR A 124 13.44 -11.11 8.45
CA TYR A 124 13.50 -9.67 8.44
C TYR A 124 13.00 -9.12 9.79
N LEU A 125 13.58 -8.06 10.24
CA LEU A 125 13.13 -7.30 11.40
C LEU A 125 13.16 -5.81 11.05
N ASN A 126 12.00 -5.14 11.15
CA ASN A 126 11.86 -3.73 10.86
C ASN A 126 12.51 -3.31 9.52
N GLY A 127 12.22 -4.06 8.46
CA GLY A 127 12.70 -3.82 7.11
C GLY A 127 14.12 -4.30 6.81
N LYS A 128 14.86 -4.79 7.80
CA LYS A 128 16.26 -5.21 7.66
C LYS A 128 16.40 -6.73 7.69
N LYS A 129 17.29 -7.25 6.86
CA LYS A 129 17.69 -8.65 6.89
C LYS A 129 18.35 -8.99 8.22
N MET A 130 17.92 -10.09 8.82
CA MET A 130 18.57 -10.65 10.00
C MET A 130 19.74 -11.51 9.53
N GLU A 131 20.93 -10.99 9.67
CA GLU A 131 22.14 -11.77 9.42
C GLU A 131 22.46 -12.62 10.66
N TRP A 132 22.55 -13.93 10.45
CA TRP A 132 23.05 -14.80 11.49
C TRP A 132 24.56 -14.60 11.66
N LYS A 133 24.95 -13.92 12.73
CA LYS A 133 26.35 -13.88 13.12
C LYS A 133 26.65 -15.17 13.89
N GLY A 134 27.24 -16.13 13.24
CA GLY A 134 27.70 -17.36 13.86
C GLY A 134 28.57 -17.07 15.09
N LEU A 135 28.62 -18.00 15.98
CA LEU A 135 29.48 -18.01 17.16
C LEU A 135 30.96 -17.85 16.76
#